data_58f7e25219fdd28d2bbee9c7398b32ba
#
_entry.id   58f7e25219fdd28d2bbee9c7398b32ba
#
_cell.length_a   1.000
_cell.length_b   1.000
_cell.length_c   1.000
_cell.angle_alpha   90.00
_cell.angle_beta   90.00
_cell.angle_gamma   90.00
#
_symmetry.space_group_name_H-M   'P 1'
#
loop_
_entity.id
_entity.type
_entity.pdbx_description
1 polymer ?
#
loop_
_entity_poly.entity_id
_entity_poly.type
_entity_poly.pdbx_seq_one_letter_code
_entity_poly.pdbx_strand_id
1 'polypeptide(L)'
;MGNWVALSEIVRNVALAVAAFVGAFLAWRQLSPAVSQARSAGTQAELARRAHVTELFNRAVAQLRDPKLEVRLAAVYVLREVAKDFPDLSDPIFELLQAYLRAGDIDYGDEEPPIDIQAIVQLLRSRLEIRDE
;
A
#
# COMPACT_ATOMS: atom_id res chain seq x y z
N MET A 1 63.94 -14.55 -33.64
CA MET A 1 63.58 -14.51 -32.19
C MET A 1 62.40 -13.58 -31.86
N GLY A 2 62.04 -12.63 -32.70
CA GLY A 2 60.96 -11.69 -32.39
C GLY A 2 59.51 -12.27 -32.42
N ASN A 3 59.26 -13.32 -33.17
CA ASN A 3 57.88 -13.81 -33.40
C ASN A 3 57.30 -14.62 -32.22
N TRP A 4 58.12 -15.20 -31.37
CA TRP A 4 57.64 -15.96 -30.21
C TRP A 4 57.13 -15.05 -29.08
N VAL A 5 57.76 -13.90 -28.91
CA VAL A 5 57.31 -12.92 -27.90
C VAL A 5 55.97 -12.29 -28.31
N ALA A 6 55.84 -11.91 -29.57
CA ALA A 6 54.58 -11.37 -30.09
C ALA A 6 53.45 -12.41 -30.06
N LEU A 7 53.74 -13.67 -30.33
CA LEU A 7 52.73 -14.75 -30.26
C LEU A 7 52.26 -14.98 -28.82
N SER A 8 53.19 -14.98 -27.87
CA SER A 8 52.86 -15.13 -26.43
C SER A 8 52.03 -13.98 -25.89
N GLU A 9 52.27 -12.74 -26.34
CA GLU A 9 51.46 -11.57 -25.96
C GLU A 9 50.05 -11.61 -26.54
N ILE A 10 49.90 -12.04 -27.78
CA ILE A 10 48.59 -12.21 -28.42
C ILE A 10 47.79 -13.29 -27.69
N VAL A 11 48.39 -14.43 -27.40
CA VAL A 11 47.72 -15.54 -26.68
C VAL A 11 47.31 -15.09 -25.27
N ARG A 12 48.16 -14.36 -24.56
CA ARG A 12 47.84 -13.82 -23.23
C ARG A 12 46.66 -12.82 -23.29
N ASN A 13 46.69 -11.91 -24.25
CA ASN A 13 45.63 -10.88 -24.39
C ASN A 13 44.30 -11.52 -24.79
N VAL A 14 44.29 -12.51 -25.66
CA VAL A 14 43.10 -13.28 -26.03
C VAL A 14 42.55 -14.04 -24.83
N ALA A 15 43.42 -14.70 -24.05
CA ALA A 15 43.01 -15.41 -22.84
C ALA A 15 42.39 -14.48 -21.79
N LEU A 16 42.96 -13.29 -21.60
CA LEU A 16 42.41 -12.29 -20.69
C LEU A 16 41.08 -11.74 -21.19
N ALA A 17 40.92 -11.49 -22.47
CA ALA A 17 39.67 -11.05 -23.07
C ALA A 17 38.57 -12.09 -22.89
N VAL A 18 38.87 -13.36 -23.14
CA VAL A 18 37.91 -14.46 -22.95
C VAL A 18 37.53 -14.59 -21.48
N ALA A 19 38.49 -14.54 -20.55
CA ALA A 19 38.22 -14.59 -19.12
C ALA A 19 37.33 -13.40 -18.64
N ALA A 20 37.59 -12.20 -19.12
CA ALA A 20 36.77 -11.02 -18.83
C ALA A 20 35.35 -11.18 -19.36
N PHE A 21 35.18 -11.68 -20.57
CA PHE A 21 33.89 -11.93 -21.21
C PHE A 21 33.07 -12.98 -20.48
N VAL A 22 33.69 -14.09 -20.11
CA VAL A 22 33.06 -15.15 -19.31
C VAL A 22 32.68 -14.63 -17.93
N GLY A 23 33.55 -13.86 -17.28
CA GLY A 23 33.28 -13.26 -15.97
C GLY A 23 32.10 -12.28 -16.02
N ALA A 24 32.05 -11.41 -17.04
CA ALA A 24 30.91 -10.48 -17.25
C ALA A 24 29.60 -11.21 -17.56
N PHE A 25 29.66 -12.27 -18.36
CA PHE A 25 28.49 -13.08 -18.68
C PHE A 25 27.94 -13.83 -17.47
N LEU A 26 28.81 -14.40 -16.63
CA LEU A 26 28.40 -15.06 -15.39
C LEU A 26 27.82 -14.06 -14.37
N ALA A 27 28.43 -12.88 -14.25
CA ALA A 27 27.91 -11.81 -13.39
C ALA A 27 26.53 -11.35 -13.84
N TRP A 28 26.32 -11.16 -15.14
CA TRP A 28 25.01 -10.79 -15.68
C TRP A 28 23.95 -11.86 -15.45
N ARG A 29 24.32 -13.13 -15.60
CA ARG A 29 23.43 -14.26 -15.34
C ARG A 29 23.03 -14.37 -13.86
N GLN A 30 23.87 -13.94 -12.93
CA GLN A 30 23.58 -13.93 -11.50
C GLN A 30 22.68 -12.75 -11.08
N LEU A 31 22.74 -11.63 -11.79
CA LEU A 31 21.90 -10.46 -11.49
C LEU A 31 20.42 -10.68 -11.86
N SER A 32 20.14 -11.46 -12.90
CA SER A 32 18.79 -11.71 -13.39
C SER A 32 17.84 -12.33 -12.34
N PRO A 33 18.22 -13.38 -11.59
CA PRO A 33 17.36 -13.94 -10.55
C PRO A 33 17.18 -13.02 -9.33
N ALA A 34 18.19 -12.22 -8.97
CA ALA A 34 18.09 -11.28 -7.86
C ALA A 34 17.06 -10.17 -8.12
N VAL A 35 17.00 -9.65 -9.35
CA VAL A 35 15.98 -8.65 -9.76
C VAL A 35 14.58 -9.25 -9.77
N SER A 36 14.43 -10.49 -10.24
CA SER A 36 13.12 -11.16 -10.23
C SER A 36 12.63 -11.47 -8.83
N GLN A 37 13.52 -11.89 -7.93
CA GLN A 37 13.21 -12.10 -6.51
C GLN A 37 12.79 -10.78 -5.81
N ALA A 38 13.51 -9.69 -6.06
CA ALA A 38 13.16 -8.39 -5.50
C ALA A 38 11.77 -7.91 -5.99
N ARG A 39 11.45 -8.11 -7.26
CA ARG A 39 10.11 -7.81 -7.80
C ARG A 39 9.04 -8.68 -7.16
N SER A 40 9.27 -9.97 -7.02
CA SER A 40 8.32 -10.91 -6.39
C SER A 40 8.09 -10.56 -4.93
N ALA A 41 9.14 -10.21 -4.18
CA ALA A 41 9.03 -9.76 -2.79
C ALA A 41 8.23 -8.45 -2.68
N GLY A 42 8.45 -7.49 -3.57
CA GLY A 42 7.68 -6.24 -3.63
C GLY A 42 6.20 -6.48 -3.92
N THR A 43 5.88 -7.36 -4.86
CA THR A 43 4.49 -7.72 -5.20
C THR A 43 3.82 -8.44 -4.03
N GLN A 44 4.51 -9.36 -3.36
CA GLN A 44 3.99 -10.06 -2.18
C GLN A 44 3.74 -9.11 -1.01
N ALA A 45 4.64 -8.15 -0.77
CA ALA A 45 4.46 -7.14 0.26
C ALA A 45 3.24 -6.25 -0.02
N GLU A 46 3.02 -5.84 -1.27
CA GLU A 46 1.85 -5.05 -1.66
C GLU A 46 0.55 -5.84 -1.50
N LEU A 47 0.52 -7.12 -1.91
CA LEU A 47 -0.65 -7.99 -1.71
C LEU A 47 -0.95 -8.19 -0.22
N ALA A 48 0.08 -8.41 0.59
CA ALA A 48 -0.08 -8.54 2.04
C ALA A 48 -0.61 -7.25 2.67
N ARG A 49 -0.12 -6.08 2.24
CA ARG A 49 -0.61 -4.77 2.68
C ARG A 49 -2.08 -4.57 2.33
N ARG A 50 -2.48 -4.87 1.10
CA ARG A 50 -3.88 -4.79 0.67
C ARG A 50 -4.80 -5.73 1.44
N ALA A 51 -4.36 -6.96 1.68
CA ALA A 51 -5.12 -7.92 2.48
C ALA A 51 -5.30 -7.42 3.92
N HIS A 52 -4.26 -6.87 4.52
CA HIS A 52 -4.32 -6.29 5.87
C HIS A 52 -5.29 -5.10 5.95
N VAL A 53 -5.25 -4.19 4.99
CA VAL A 53 -6.17 -3.04 4.92
C VAL A 53 -7.61 -3.49 4.74
N THR A 54 -7.85 -4.49 3.89
CA THR A 54 -9.18 -5.06 3.70
C THR A 54 -9.71 -5.67 5.00
N GLU A 55 -8.86 -6.35 5.76
CA GLU A 55 -9.25 -6.90 7.07
C GLU A 55 -9.58 -5.79 8.08
N LEU A 56 -8.74 -4.74 8.15
CA LEU A 56 -9.02 -3.58 9.01
C LEU A 56 -10.33 -2.90 8.64
N PHE A 57 -10.60 -2.71 7.36
CA PHE A 57 -11.84 -2.15 6.86
C PHE A 57 -13.05 -3.00 7.28
N ASN A 58 -13.02 -4.30 7.01
CA ASN A 58 -14.12 -5.20 7.36
C ASN A 58 -14.37 -5.24 8.88
N ARG A 59 -13.32 -5.23 9.67
CA ARG A 59 -13.41 -5.19 11.14
C ARG A 59 -14.03 -3.87 11.61
N ALA A 60 -13.60 -2.75 11.08
CA ALA A 60 -14.14 -1.44 11.41
C ALA A 60 -15.62 -1.32 11.03
N VAL A 61 -16.02 -1.82 9.86
CA VAL A 61 -17.42 -1.87 9.43
C VAL A 61 -18.27 -2.69 10.40
N ALA A 62 -17.80 -3.84 10.86
CA ALA A 62 -18.50 -4.65 11.85
C ALA A 62 -18.63 -3.92 13.20
N GLN A 63 -17.58 -3.20 13.62
CA GLN A 63 -17.54 -2.44 14.87
C GLN A 63 -18.44 -1.20 14.88
N LEU A 64 -18.83 -0.66 13.73
CA LEU A 64 -19.82 0.44 13.66
C LEU A 64 -21.18 0.07 14.23
N ARG A 65 -21.48 -1.23 14.35
CA ARG A 65 -22.73 -1.75 14.94
C ARG A 65 -22.58 -2.21 16.37
N ASP A 66 -21.42 -1.99 16.98
CA ASP A 66 -21.17 -2.38 18.37
C ASP A 66 -22.07 -1.57 19.32
N PRO A 67 -22.64 -2.18 20.37
CA PRO A 67 -23.46 -1.48 21.36
C PRO A 67 -22.65 -0.44 22.15
N LYS A 68 -21.32 -0.61 22.26
CA LYS A 68 -20.44 0.31 22.99
C LYS A 68 -20.04 1.50 22.12
N LEU A 69 -20.31 2.70 22.60
CA LEU A 69 -19.99 3.95 21.92
C LEU A 69 -18.49 4.05 21.61
N GLU A 70 -17.63 3.65 22.54
CA GLU A 70 -16.17 3.73 22.39
C GLU A 70 -15.67 2.86 21.23
N VAL A 71 -16.28 1.69 21.03
CA VAL A 71 -15.95 0.78 19.92
C VAL A 71 -16.37 1.38 18.60
N ARG A 72 -17.58 1.94 18.51
CA ARG A 72 -18.06 2.63 17.30
C ARG A 72 -17.18 3.82 16.95
N LEU A 73 -16.84 4.64 17.94
CA LEU A 73 -15.97 5.80 17.75
C LEU A 73 -14.58 5.40 17.24
N ALA A 74 -13.99 4.35 17.83
CA ALA A 74 -12.71 3.79 17.37
C ALA A 74 -12.80 3.31 15.91
N ALA A 75 -13.90 2.68 15.52
CA ALA A 75 -14.13 2.24 14.14
C ALA A 75 -14.17 3.43 13.16
N VAL A 76 -14.80 4.53 13.51
CA VAL A 76 -14.82 5.76 12.69
C VAL A 76 -13.41 6.31 12.50
N TYR A 77 -12.59 6.35 13.55
CA TYR A 77 -11.21 6.80 13.44
C TYR A 77 -10.35 5.87 12.57
N VAL A 78 -10.52 4.55 12.69
CA VAL A 78 -9.82 3.59 11.82
C VAL A 78 -10.21 3.80 10.35
N LEU A 79 -11.50 3.96 10.05
CA LEU A 79 -11.97 4.23 8.70
C LEU A 79 -11.43 5.55 8.14
N ARG A 80 -11.32 6.57 8.97
CA ARG A 80 -10.71 7.85 8.58
C ARG A 80 -9.24 7.68 8.17
N GLU A 81 -8.45 6.97 8.96
CA GLU A 81 -7.04 6.74 8.66
C GLU A 81 -6.88 5.86 7.40
N VAL A 82 -7.72 4.84 7.24
CA VAL A 82 -7.73 4.02 6.02
C VAL A 82 -8.07 4.86 4.78
N ALA A 83 -9.06 5.75 4.86
CA ALA A 83 -9.43 6.64 3.75
C ALA A 83 -8.31 7.62 3.38
N LYS A 84 -7.53 8.06 4.38
CA LYS A 84 -6.39 8.96 4.19
C LYS A 84 -5.20 8.26 3.53
N ASP A 85 -4.86 7.06 4.01
CA ASP A 85 -3.70 6.31 3.55
C ASP A 85 -3.94 5.57 2.23
N PHE A 86 -5.20 5.27 1.92
CA PHE A 86 -5.65 4.56 0.73
C PHE A 86 -6.76 5.33 0.00
N PRO A 87 -6.40 6.31 -0.84
CA PRO A 87 -7.36 7.18 -1.54
C PRO A 87 -8.38 6.43 -2.40
N ASP A 88 -8.03 5.27 -2.93
CA ASP A 88 -8.91 4.37 -3.69
C ASP A 88 -10.04 3.77 -2.86
N LEU A 89 -9.86 3.66 -1.53
CA LEU A 89 -10.89 3.22 -0.59
C LEU A 89 -11.69 4.38 0.01
N SER A 90 -11.30 5.61 -0.25
CA SER A 90 -11.93 6.79 0.32
C SER A 90 -13.41 6.88 -0.06
N ASP A 91 -13.75 6.75 -1.34
CA ASP A 91 -15.15 6.84 -1.81
C ASP A 91 -16.06 5.77 -1.19
N PRO A 92 -15.70 4.47 -1.21
CA PRO A 92 -16.48 3.45 -0.54
C PRO A 92 -16.68 3.69 0.95
N ILE A 93 -15.66 4.19 1.65
CA ILE A 93 -15.75 4.49 3.09
C ILE A 93 -16.75 5.63 3.33
N PHE A 94 -16.68 6.70 2.55
CA PHE A 94 -17.62 7.82 2.70
C PHE A 94 -19.06 7.45 2.37
N GLU A 95 -19.28 6.64 1.33
CA GLU A 95 -20.59 6.10 1.02
C GLU A 95 -21.16 5.24 2.16
N LEU A 96 -20.30 4.39 2.75
CA LEU A 96 -20.66 3.58 3.91
C LEU A 96 -21.08 4.46 5.10
N LEU A 97 -20.28 5.48 5.43
CA LEU A 97 -20.56 6.36 6.56
C LEU A 97 -21.84 7.17 6.33
N GLN A 98 -22.09 7.62 5.11
CA GLN A 98 -23.36 8.29 4.75
C GLN A 98 -24.56 7.33 4.89
N ALA A 99 -24.41 6.09 4.44
CA ALA A 99 -25.44 5.07 4.59
C ALA A 99 -25.70 4.75 6.07
N TYR A 100 -24.66 4.70 6.89
CA TYR A 100 -24.77 4.53 8.33
C TYR A 100 -25.57 5.66 8.99
N LEU A 101 -25.31 6.91 8.63
CA LEU A 101 -26.07 8.06 9.13
C LEU A 101 -27.55 8.02 8.71
N ARG A 102 -27.82 7.63 7.46
CA ARG A 102 -29.21 7.52 6.96
C ARG A 102 -29.98 6.40 7.64
N ALA A 103 -29.32 5.25 7.90
CA ALA A 103 -29.94 4.11 8.57
C ALA A 103 -30.23 4.37 10.05
N GLY A 104 -29.44 5.27 10.66
CA GLY A 104 -29.62 5.71 12.03
C GLY A 104 -30.59 6.90 12.18
N ASP A 105 -31.58 7.06 11.29
CA ASP A 105 -32.56 8.17 11.25
C ASP A 105 -33.28 8.36 12.61
N ILE A 106 -32.49 8.76 13.60
CA ILE A 106 -32.96 9.13 14.94
C ILE A 106 -32.98 10.65 14.94
N ASP A 107 -34.19 11.19 15.03
CA ASP A 107 -34.37 12.61 15.31
C ASP A 107 -33.91 12.88 16.75
N TYR A 108 -32.77 13.52 16.90
CA TYR A 108 -32.22 13.89 18.21
C TYR A 108 -32.95 15.14 18.77
N GLY A 109 -33.82 15.79 17.99
CA GLY A 109 -34.47 17.02 18.38
C GLY A 109 -33.46 18.10 18.77
N ASP A 110 -33.60 18.66 19.97
CA ASP A 110 -32.67 19.65 20.54
C ASP A 110 -31.49 19.02 21.26
N GLU A 111 -31.41 17.68 21.35
CA GLU A 111 -30.30 16.97 22.00
C GLU A 111 -29.11 16.89 21.07
N GLU A 112 -27.92 17.01 21.65
CA GLU A 112 -26.68 16.87 20.92
C GLU A 112 -26.49 15.41 20.48
N PRO A 113 -26.19 15.14 19.18
CA PRO A 113 -26.02 13.77 18.71
C PRO A 113 -24.83 13.09 19.41
N PRO A 114 -24.81 11.74 19.52
CA PRO A 114 -23.68 10.99 20.07
C PRO A 114 -22.35 11.33 19.41
N ILE A 115 -21.25 11.19 20.14
CA ILE A 115 -19.91 11.59 19.69
C ILE A 115 -19.49 10.85 18.41
N ASP A 116 -19.89 9.58 18.23
CA ASP A 116 -19.61 8.81 17.02
C ASP A 116 -20.29 9.42 15.79
N ILE A 117 -21.52 9.89 15.92
CA ILE A 117 -22.25 10.58 14.85
C ILE A 117 -21.62 11.95 14.55
N GLN A 118 -21.24 12.71 15.58
CA GLN A 118 -20.52 13.97 15.41
C GLN A 118 -19.20 13.79 14.66
N ALA A 119 -18.44 12.74 15.00
CA ALA A 119 -17.18 12.41 14.34
C ALA A 119 -17.38 12.06 12.86
N ILE A 120 -18.42 11.31 12.53
CA ILE A 120 -18.77 11.00 11.13
C ILE A 120 -19.16 12.26 10.37
N VAL A 121 -20.00 13.10 10.93
CA VAL A 121 -20.44 14.35 10.29
C VAL A 121 -19.26 15.29 10.04
N GLN A 122 -18.36 15.42 11.01
CA GLN A 122 -17.15 16.23 10.86
C GLN A 122 -16.24 15.69 9.75
N LEU A 123 -16.06 14.37 9.68
CA LEU A 123 -15.27 13.73 8.66
C LEU A 123 -15.86 13.96 7.25
N LEU A 124 -17.16 13.82 7.09
CA LEU A 124 -17.85 14.07 5.81
C LEU A 124 -17.76 15.54 5.40
N ARG A 125 -17.86 16.47 6.36
CA ARG A 125 -17.75 17.91 6.09
C ARG A 125 -16.34 18.28 5.62
N SER A 126 -15.30 17.81 6.28
CA SER A 126 -13.90 18.08 5.90
C SER A 126 -13.57 17.61 4.48
N ARG A 127 -14.21 16.55 4.01
CA ARG A 127 -14.05 16.08 2.63
C ARG A 127 -14.69 17.01 1.61
N LEU A 128 -15.86 17.56 1.92
CA LEU A 128 -16.54 18.50 1.02
C LEU A 128 -15.72 19.77 0.83
N GLU A 129 -15.11 20.29 1.90
CA GLU A 129 -14.24 21.48 1.85
C GLU A 129 -13.02 21.26 0.94
N ILE A 130 -12.37 20.09 1.00
CA ILE A 130 -11.20 19.75 0.16
C ILE A 130 -11.58 19.60 -1.33
N ARG A 131 -12.83 19.22 -1.62
CA ARG A 131 -13.29 19.01 -2.99
C ARG A 131 -13.65 20.30 -3.73
N ASP A 132 -13.93 21.36 -2.98
CA ASP A 132 -14.32 22.68 -3.51
C ASP A 132 -13.10 23.61 -3.74
N GLU A 133 -11.86 23.20 -3.38
CA GLU A 133 -10.59 23.85 -3.72
C GLU A 133 -9.97 23.25 -5.01
#